data_0ab5049b8470e33ab4f7b0e6e86a5d2b
#
_entry.id   0ab5049b8470e33ab4f7b0e6e86a5d2b
#
_cell.length_a   1.000
_cell.length_b   1.000
_cell.length_c   1.000
_cell.angle_alpha   90.00
_cell.angle_beta   90.00
_cell.angle_gamma   90.00
#
_symmetry.space_group_name_H-M   'P 1'
#
loop_
_entity.id
_entity.type
_entity.pdbx_description
1 polymer ?
#
loop_
_entity_poly.entity_id
_entity_poly.type
_entity_poly.pdbx_seq_one_letter_code
_entity_poly.pdbx_strand_id
1 'polypeptide(L)'
;MSGTSNISLKVISRRSRSKARWTVLILVQVLILLHVGLWVLLGGETITPIEPSEGMEFVKNGVINAGTIFFALALISTWIFGRWFCGWGCHIVFLQDWCYALLRKFGIRPKPFRVRLLAWVPLALGLYMFVWPLFYRIALAPWLQPNLRWPTITTDLTTSNFWESFVTPLMAIPFLFICGFATVYVLGAKGFCTYGCPYGGFFAPLDRVSPMRVQVNDNCAQCGKCTAACTSNVRVHEEVHLHKMVVDSGCMKTMDCIDACPNQALSVGFTGIATGKKIARKTQKYDVSIAGEFGIAAVFLIGFFSFRGLYASIPMLMAVGMSLVSTWIIWKGVQLFKEQNVSVHRHQLKFHGKLKPLGKLALLFSFLTLFFVMQSGAVQLLGFAGDSAAKNGDVQRALSYYKLSGPMIDGGIGFSSNPNVDLAMSKIHEARGDLQEGERLLRRLNNFVGEDQRATMLLGQNLQLHRDPQFVQEFYLETLKVNTHWTLIWEDYIAWLRREGRRDDAIDASFTANSTNPNAPRLQIQWELLHQ
;
A
#
# COMPACT_ATOMS: atom_id res chain seq x y z
N MET A 1 24.40 -64.79 5.29
CA MET A 1 23.20 -64.45 6.10
C MET A 1 23.27 -62.94 6.44
N SER A 2 22.60 -62.13 5.63
CA SER A 2 22.57 -60.69 5.80
C SER A 2 21.27 -60.30 6.49
N GLY A 3 21.39 -59.91 7.76
CA GLY A 3 20.25 -59.41 8.53
C GLY A 3 19.93 -57.96 8.14
N THR A 4 18.87 -57.77 7.36
CA THR A 4 18.25 -56.46 7.14
C THR A 4 17.49 -56.04 8.40
N SER A 5 18.09 -55.19 9.20
CA SER A 5 17.38 -54.53 10.30
C SER A 5 16.38 -53.51 9.76
N ASN A 6 15.11 -53.87 9.82
CA ASN A 6 14.00 -52.93 9.59
C ASN A 6 14.01 -51.84 10.66
N ILE A 7 14.57 -50.69 10.35
CA ILE A 7 14.44 -49.49 11.19
C ILE A 7 13.03 -48.94 10.99
N SER A 8 12.12 -49.32 11.86
CA SER A 8 10.80 -48.70 12.01
C SER A 8 10.99 -47.27 12.47
N LEU A 9 10.91 -46.32 11.54
CA LEU A 9 10.84 -44.91 11.86
C LEU A 9 9.51 -44.62 12.58
N LYS A 10 9.54 -44.57 13.91
CA LYS A 10 8.44 -44.02 14.70
C LYS A 10 8.16 -42.61 14.22
N VAL A 11 7.06 -42.42 13.50
CA VAL A 11 6.51 -41.07 13.20
C VAL A 11 5.98 -40.52 14.51
N ILE A 12 6.84 -39.79 15.25
CA ILE A 12 6.42 -39.05 16.41
C ILE A 12 5.52 -37.92 15.88
N SER A 13 4.26 -37.93 16.32
CA SER A 13 3.28 -36.85 16.07
C SER A 13 3.89 -35.52 16.52
N ARG A 14 4.44 -34.75 15.58
CA ARG A 14 5.00 -33.41 15.83
C ARG A 14 3.87 -32.43 16.00
N ARG A 15 3.85 -31.69 17.08
CA ARG A 15 3.15 -30.40 17.14
C ARG A 15 3.73 -29.51 16.01
N SER A 16 3.01 -29.41 14.91
CA SER A 16 3.45 -28.62 13.76
C SER A 16 3.42 -27.15 14.13
N ARG A 17 4.59 -26.52 14.21
CA ARG A 17 4.72 -25.05 14.42
C ARG A 17 4.03 -24.28 13.30
N SER A 18 4.01 -24.84 12.12
CA SER A 18 3.24 -24.30 10.99
C SER A 18 1.75 -24.19 11.33
N LYS A 19 1.13 -25.22 11.99
CA LYS A 19 -0.28 -25.13 12.42
C LYS A 19 -0.48 -24.02 13.47
N ALA A 20 0.40 -23.94 14.48
CA ALA A 20 0.33 -22.87 15.48
C ALA A 20 0.43 -21.48 14.83
N ARG A 21 1.34 -21.32 13.88
CA ARG A 21 1.50 -20.06 13.13
C ARG A 21 0.23 -19.71 12.33
N TRP A 22 -0.35 -20.67 11.62
CA TRP A 22 -1.63 -20.44 10.92
C TRP A 22 -2.75 -20.05 11.87
N THR A 23 -2.85 -20.69 13.04
CA THR A 23 -3.83 -20.33 14.06
C THR A 23 -3.65 -18.87 14.53
N VAL A 24 -2.41 -18.45 14.82
CA VAL A 24 -2.11 -17.07 15.22
C VAL A 24 -2.47 -16.09 14.10
N LEU A 25 -2.09 -16.35 12.86
CA LEU A 25 -2.41 -15.50 11.73
C LEU A 25 -3.92 -15.40 11.47
N ILE A 26 -4.67 -16.49 11.59
CA ILE A 26 -6.14 -16.49 11.49
C ILE A 26 -6.74 -15.68 12.63
N LEU A 27 -6.26 -15.87 13.87
CA LEU A 27 -6.75 -15.12 15.01
C LEU A 27 -6.56 -13.61 14.83
N VAL A 28 -5.40 -13.19 14.33
CA VAL A 28 -5.15 -11.76 14.00
C VAL A 28 -6.19 -11.25 12.99
N GLN A 29 -6.49 -12.00 11.92
CA GLN A 29 -7.52 -11.58 10.95
C GLN A 29 -8.91 -11.50 11.59
N VAL A 30 -9.27 -12.48 12.41
CA VAL A 30 -10.57 -12.49 13.13
C VAL A 30 -10.68 -11.27 14.05
N LEU A 31 -9.61 -10.93 14.78
CA LEU A 31 -9.59 -9.74 15.66
C LEU A 31 -9.74 -8.44 14.87
N ILE A 32 -9.06 -8.31 13.72
CA ILE A 32 -9.21 -7.14 12.84
C ILE A 32 -10.64 -7.04 12.33
N LEU A 33 -11.22 -8.12 11.80
CA LEU A 33 -12.58 -8.13 11.28
C LEU A 33 -13.63 -7.88 12.39
N LEU A 34 -13.40 -8.43 13.58
CA LEU A 34 -14.25 -8.19 14.74
C LEU A 34 -14.21 -6.72 15.17
N HIS A 35 -13.02 -6.13 15.24
CA HIS A 35 -12.85 -4.72 15.60
C HIS A 35 -13.58 -3.81 14.60
N VAL A 36 -13.35 -3.99 13.30
CA VAL A 36 -14.02 -3.23 12.23
C VAL A 36 -15.53 -3.46 12.27
N GLY A 37 -15.97 -4.72 12.42
CA GLY A 37 -17.40 -5.07 12.49
C GLY A 37 -18.10 -4.45 13.68
N LEU A 38 -17.50 -4.46 14.86
CA LEU A 38 -18.05 -3.81 16.05
C LEU A 38 -18.17 -2.29 15.87
N TRP A 39 -17.15 -1.64 15.30
CA TRP A 39 -17.22 -0.21 15.03
C TRP A 39 -18.32 0.15 14.02
N VAL A 40 -18.48 -0.63 12.94
CA VAL A 40 -19.54 -0.42 11.94
C VAL A 40 -20.94 -0.60 12.57
N LEU A 41 -21.10 -1.56 13.50
CA LEU A 41 -22.40 -1.86 14.11
C LEU A 41 -22.77 -0.89 15.23
N LEU A 42 -21.80 -0.49 16.05
CA LEU A 42 -22.06 0.31 17.24
C LEU A 42 -21.89 1.82 16.98
N GLY A 43 -21.11 2.20 15.96
CA GLY A 43 -20.75 3.59 15.71
C GLY A 43 -19.85 4.19 16.80
N GLY A 44 -19.66 5.50 16.74
CA GLY A 44 -18.90 6.25 17.74
C GLY A 44 -17.39 6.24 17.53
N GLU A 45 -16.65 6.51 18.59
CA GLU A 45 -15.17 6.51 18.57
C GLU A 45 -14.60 5.11 18.73
N THR A 46 -13.54 4.83 18.01
CA THR A 46 -12.75 3.59 18.12
C THR A 46 -11.26 3.90 18.13
N ILE A 47 -10.43 2.91 18.45
CA ILE A 47 -8.97 3.04 18.42
C ILE A 47 -8.53 3.29 16.98
N THR A 48 -7.58 4.22 16.77
CA THR A 48 -6.95 4.44 15.46
C THR A 48 -6.35 3.15 14.92
N PRO A 49 -6.24 2.97 13.57
CA PRO A 49 -5.76 1.73 12.99
C PRO A 49 -4.42 1.27 13.54
N ILE A 50 -4.34 -0.01 13.97
CA ILE A 50 -3.12 -0.60 14.54
C ILE A 50 -2.30 -1.21 13.42
N GLU A 51 -1.68 -0.35 12.60
CA GLU A 51 -0.80 -0.80 11.52
C GLU A 51 0.43 0.11 11.36
N PRO A 52 1.55 -0.41 10.81
CA PRO A 52 2.80 0.36 10.70
C PRO A 52 2.71 1.60 9.82
N SER A 53 1.75 1.69 8.90
CA SER A 53 1.51 2.86 8.04
C SER A 53 1.17 4.12 8.83
N GLU A 54 0.41 3.96 9.90
CA GLU A 54 0.00 5.05 10.77
C GLU A 54 1.17 5.76 11.47
N GLY A 55 2.31 5.08 11.62
CA GLY A 55 3.55 5.70 12.09
C GLY A 55 4.06 6.86 11.23
N MET A 56 3.54 7.03 9.99
CA MET A 56 3.84 8.20 9.17
C MET A 56 3.22 9.49 9.70
N GLU A 57 2.09 9.41 10.39
CA GLU A 57 1.41 10.57 10.96
C GLU A 57 2.28 11.26 12.02
N PHE A 58 3.02 10.49 12.81
CA PHE A 58 4.00 11.06 13.73
C PHE A 58 5.09 11.85 12.99
N VAL A 59 5.64 11.28 11.92
CA VAL A 59 6.74 11.90 11.18
C VAL A 59 6.29 13.12 10.39
N LYS A 60 5.06 13.12 9.87
CA LYS A 60 4.49 14.21 9.07
C LYS A 60 3.85 15.29 9.91
N ASN A 61 3.02 14.91 10.85
CA ASN A 61 2.09 15.79 11.54
C ASN A 61 2.32 15.87 13.06
N GLY A 62 3.27 15.09 13.60
CA GLY A 62 3.58 15.05 15.03
C GLY A 62 2.54 14.26 15.87
N VAL A 63 1.60 13.54 15.21
CA VAL A 63 0.52 12.83 15.90
C VAL A 63 0.99 11.45 16.34
N ILE A 64 0.90 11.18 17.65
CA ILE A 64 1.11 9.85 18.23
C ILE A 64 -0.24 9.14 18.29
N ASN A 65 -0.45 8.21 17.38
CA ASN A 65 -1.63 7.34 17.32
C ASN A 65 -1.30 5.90 17.73
N ALA A 66 -2.31 5.02 17.81
CA ALA A 66 -2.12 3.61 18.20
C ALA A 66 -1.17 2.88 17.22
N GLY A 67 -1.24 3.19 15.93
CA GLY A 67 -0.36 2.61 14.92
C GLY A 67 1.10 3.07 15.06
N THR A 68 1.36 4.31 15.49
CA THR A 68 2.72 4.81 15.81
C THR A 68 3.33 4.00 16.97
N ILE A 69 2.57 3.80 18.05
CA ILE A 69 3.01 3.00 19.19
C ILE A 69 3.26 1.56 18.76
N PHE A 70 2.33 0.97 18.02
CA PHE A 70 2.47 -0.37 17.48
C PHE A 70 3.73 -0.53 16.61
N PHE A 71 4.01 0.42 15.71
CA PHE A 71 5.20 0.37 14.86
C PHE A 71 6.49 0.47 15.67
N ALA A 72 6.54 1.34 16.68
CA ALA A 72 7.69 1.43 17.60
C ALA A 72 7.92 0.10 18.34
N LEU A 73 6.86 -0.51 18.88
CA LEU A 73 6.94 -1.82 19.53
C LEU A 73 7.36 -2.92 18.56
N ALA A 74 6.89 -2.90 17.31
CA ALA A 74 7.30 -3.84 16.27
C ALA A 74 8.79 -3.72 15.93
N LEU A 75 9.35 -2.49 15.89
CA LEU A 75 10.79 -2.25 15.69
C LEU A 75 11.60 -2.80 16.87
N ILE A 76 11.22 -2.49 18.12
CA ILE A 76 11.89 -2.98 19.34
C ILE A 76 11.83 -4.51 19.40
N SER A 77 10.66 -5.10 19.13
CA SER A 77 10.51 -6.56 19.11
C SER A 77 11.36 -7.22 18.03
N THR A 78 11.51 -6.57 16.87
CA THR A 78 12.36 -7.07 15.77
C THR A 78 13.83 -7.00 16.15
N TRP A 79 14.26 -5.99 16.90
CA TRP A 79 15.63 -5.92 17.42
C TRP A 79 15.96 -7.09 18.34
N ILE A 80 15.00 -7.57 19.15
CA ILE A 80 15.21 -8.68 20.10
C ILE A 80 14.99 -10.03 19.40
N PHE A 81 13.85 -10.22 18.72
CA PHE A 81 13.38 -11.50 18.22
C PHE A 81 13.58 -11.67 16.69
N GLY A 82 14.23 -10.69 16.02
CA GLY A 82 14.30 -10.66 14.57
C GLY A 82 12.93 -10.44 13.93
N ARG A 83 12.80 -10.71 12.64
CA ARG A 83 11.56 -10.50 11.86
C ARG A 83 10.43 -11.48 12.21
N TRP A 84 10.26 -11.84 13.48
CA TRP A 84 9.21 -12.76 13.93
C TRP A 84 7.81 -12.19 13.65
N PHE A 85 7.62 -10.88 13.89
CA PHE A 85 6.37 -10.21 13.62
C PHE A 85 5.94 -10.37 12.16
N CYS A 86 6.87 -10.22 11.20
CA CYS A 86 6.59 -10.45 9.78
C CYS A 86 6.10 -11.87 9.49
N GLY A 87 6.55 -12.86 10.24
CA GLY A 87 6.14 -14.24 10.03
C GLY A 87 4.85 -14.65 10.73
N TRP A 88 4.50 -14.01 11.86
CA TRP A 88 3.47 -14.50 12.79
C TRP A 88 2.32 -13.53 13.03
N GLY A 89 2.53 -12.20 12.92
CA GLY A 89 1.54 -11.18 13.27
C GLY A 89 1.04 -10.33 12.11
N CYS A 90 1.73 -10.34 10.96
CA CYS A 90 1.42 -9.45 9.85
C CYS A 90 0.26 -9.99 8.99
N HIS A 91 -0.79 -9.20 8.80
CA HIS A 91 -1.95 -9.54 7.98
C HIS A 91 -1.60 -9.73 6.49
N ILE A 92 -0.64 -8.97 5.95
CA ILE A 92 -0.18 -9.14 4.56
C ILE A 92 0.52 -10.50 4.36
N VAL A 93 1.26 -10.97 5.37
CA VAL A 93 1.88 -12.30 5.32
C VAL A 93 0.84 -13.41 5.33
N PHE A 94 -0.24 -13.26 6.10
CA PHE A 94 -1.38 -14.18 6.04
C PHE A 94 -1.95 -14.27 4.62
N LEU A 95 -2.23 -13.12 3.99
CA LEU A 95 -2.74 -13.06 2.63
C LEU A 95 -1.80 -13.78 1.63
N GLN A 96 -0.49 -13.49 1.69
CA GLN A 96 0.47 -14.12 0.79
C GLN A 96 0.60 -15.62 1.01
N ASP A 97 0.57 -16.08 2.26
CA ASP A 97 0.60 -17.51 2.58
C ASP A 97 -0.66 -18.22 2.08
N TRP A 98 -1.82 -17.60 2.24
CA TRP A 98 -3.08 -18.13 1.74
C TRP A 98 -3.07 -18.22 0.20
N CYS A 99 -2.65 -17.16 -0.50
CA CYS A 99 -2.49 -17.17 -1.95
C CYS A 99 -1.49 -18.23 -2.43
N TYR A 100 -0.36 -18.36 -1.73
CA TYR A 100 0.63 -19.40 -2.03
C TYR A 100 0.07 -20.81 -1.83
N ALA A 101 -0.67 -21.04 -0.74
CA ALA A 101 -1.32 -22.33 -0.48
C ALA A 101 -2.37 -22.65 -1.54
N LEU A 102 -3.16 -21.66 -1.97
CA LEU A 102 -4.14 -21.79 -3.05
C LEU A 102 -3.48 -22.15 -4.38
N LEU A 103 -2.44 -21.44 -4.78
CA LEU A 103 -1.68 -21.74 -6.00
C LEU A 103 -1.11 -23.15 -5.99
N ARG A 104 -0.61 -23.62 -4.83
CA ARG A 104 -0.11 -24.99 -4.68
C ARG A 104 -1.20 -26.05 -4.87
N LYS A 105 -2.44 -25.79 -4.45
CA LYS A 105 -3.58 -26.70 -4.71
C LYS A 105 -3.83 -26.87 -6.21
N PHE A 106 -3.61 -25.80 -7.00
CA PHE A 106 -3.68 -25.85 -8.47
C PHE A 106 -2.38 -26.36 -9.13
N GLY A 107 -1.45 -26.89 -8.34
CA GLY A 107 -0.17 -27.42 -8.85
C GLY A 107 0.82 -26.36 -9.29
N ILE A 108 0.55 -25.09 -9.03
CA ILE A 108 1.44 -23.96 -9.32
C ILE A 108 2.37 -23.77 -8.11
N ARG A 109 3.67 -23.82 -8.34
CA ARG A 109 4.70 -23.53 -7.32
C ARG A 109 5.45 -22.28 -7.74
N PRO A 110 5.05 -21.09 -7.28
CA PRO A 110 5.72 -19.84 -7.62
C PRO A 110 7.19 -19.89 -7.22
N LYS A 111 8.06 -19.55 -8.15
CA LYS A 111 9.50 -19.45 -7.90
C LYS A 111 9.86 -18.01 -7.55
N PRO A 112 10.79 -17.79 -6.61
CA PRO A 112 11.24 -16.43 -6.31
C PRO A 112 11.94 -15.82 -7.51
N PHE A 113 11.58 -14.59 -7.85
CA PHE A 113 12.27 -13.79 -8.85
C PHE A 113 13.44 -13.06 -8.17
N ARG A 114 14.67 -13.37 -8.58
CA ARG A 114 15.88 -12.94 -7.89
C ARG A 114 16.57 -11.80 -8.63
N VAL A 115 16.39 -10.58 -8.14
CA VAL A 115 16.99 -9.34 -8.68
C VAL A 115 17.67 -8.57 -7.55
N ARG A 116 18.89 -8.06 -7.77
CA ARG A 116 19.66 -7.36 -6.72
C ARG A 116 19.09 -6.00 -6.43
N LEU A 117 18.81 -5.20 -7.48
CA LEU A 117 18.40 -3.81 -7.33
C LEU A 117 17.00 -3.69 -6.72
N LEU A 118 16.04 -4.53 -7.12
CA LEU A 118 14.70 -4.50 -6.52
C LEU A 118 14.69 -4.84 -5.02
N ALA A 119 15.70 -5.54 -4.52
CA ALA A 119 15.82 -5.80 -3.09
C ALA A 119 16.04 -4.54 -2.23
N TRP A 120 16.44 -3.42 -2.87
CA TRP A 120 16.59 -2.13 -2.19
C TRP A 120 15.29 -1.31 -2.16
N VAL A 121 14.29 -1.68 -2.94
CA VAL A 121 12.99 -0.97 -2.99
C VAL A 121 12.34 -0.84 -1.61
N PRO A 122 12.27 -1.88 -0.76
CA PRO A 122 11.71 -1.73 0.59
C PRO A 122 12.42 -0.66 1.42
N LEU A 123 13.76 -0.62 1.37
CA LEU A 123 14.52 0.39 2.11
C LEU A 123 14.29 1.79 1.54
N ALA A 124 14.33 1.94 0.22
CA ALA A 124 14.07 3.24 -0.43
C ALA A 124 12.67 3.77 -0.10
N LEU A 125 11.65 2.91 -0.13
CA LEU A 125 10.29 3.26 0.26
C LEU A 125 10.18 3.62 1.75
N GLY A 126 10.82 2.84 2.62
CA GLY A 126 10.86 3.13 4.05
C GLY A 126 11.53 4.49 4.35
N LEU A 127 12.67 4.77 3.73
CA LEU A 127 13.34 6.06 3.84
C LEU A 127 12.46 7.20 3.30
N TYR A 128 11.79 6.99 2.18
CA TYR A 128 10.86 7.97 1.62
C TYR A 128 9.67 8.25 2.56
N MET A 129 9.09 7.21 3.16
CA MET A 129 7.91 7.35 4.02
C MET A 129 8.22 7.99 5.38
N PHE A 130 9.34 7.59 6.01
CA PHE A 130 9.62 7.92 7.40
C PHE A 130 10.80 8.89 7.59
N VAL A 131 11.78 8.88 6.71
CA VAL A 131 12.97 9.73 6.85
C VAL A 131 12.87 10.99 6.01
N TRP A 132 12.34 10.89 4.80
CA TRP A 132 12.23 12.04 3.89
C TRP A 132 11.43 13.22 4.47
N PRO A 133 10.28 13.06 5.15
CA PRO A 133 9.56 14.19 5.74
C PRO A 133 10.39 14.94 6.77
N LEU A 134 11.16 14.22 7.59
CA LEU A 134 12.10 14.82 8.56
C LEU A 134 13.26 15.53 7.87
N PHE A 135 13.88 14.86 6.89
CA PHE A 135 14.96 15.45 6.10
C PHE A 135 14.50 16.72 5.39
N TYR A 136 13.31 16.69 4.78
CA TYR A 136 12.72 17.86 4.13
C TYR A 136 12.56 19.03 5.12
N ARG A 137 11.99 18.78 6.30
CA ARG A 137 11.79 19.83 7.31
C ARG A 137 13.10 20.41 7.86
N ILE A 138 14.11 19.53 8.07
CA ILE A 138 15.39 19.96 8.65
C ILE A 138 16.27 20.67 7.62
N ALA A 139 16.37 20.09 6.42
CA ALA A 139 17.39 20.50 5.44
C ALA A 139 16.86 21.41 4.33
N LEU A 140 15.64 21.20 3.85
CA LEU A 140 15.10 21.88 2.67
C LEU A 140 14.07 22.96 3.00
N ALA A 141 13.19 22.73 3.96
CA ALA A 141 12.12 23.66 4.30
C ALA A 141 12.62 25.04 4.75
N PRO A 142 13.74 25.19 5.50
CA PRO A 142 14.28 26.50 5.85
C PRO A 142 14.58 27.39 4.64
N TRP A 143 14.91 26.78 3.49
CA TRP A 143 15.22 27.47 2.24
C TRP A 143 14.01 27.64 1.30
N LEU A 144 13.15 26.60 1.24
CA LEU A 144 12.03 26.55 0.30
C LEU A 144 10.72 27.08 0.88
N GLN A 145 10.52 26.92 2.18
CA GLN A 145 9.30 27.27 2.91
C GLN A 145 9.65 27.79 4.32
N PRO A 146 10.26 28.97 4.46
CA PRO A 146 10.78 29.46 5.76
C PRO A 146 9.70 29.60 6.83
N ASN A 147 8.43 29.70 6.44
CA ASN A 147 7.28 29.80 7.35
C ASN A 147 6.71 28.45 7.79
N LEU A 148 7.30 27.31 7.34
CA LEU A 148 6.84 25.99 7.73
C LEU A 148 7.18 25.72 9.19
N ARG A 149 6.16 25.75 10.05
CA ARG A 149 6.33 25.45 11.49
C ARG A 149 6.49 23.95 11.72
N TRP A 150 7.22 23.60 12.77
CA TRP A 150 7.26 22.24 13.27
C TRP A 150 5.88 21.86 13.80
N PRO A 151 5.39 20.64 13.55
CA PRO A 151 4.14 20.19 14.11
C PRO A 151 4.27 20.11 15.64
N THR A 152 3.22 20.50 16.33
CA THR A 152 3.07 20.23 17.76
C THR A 152 2.87 18.74 17.96
N ILE A 153 3.58 18.16 18.92
CA ILE A 153 3.38 16.75 19.26
C ILE A 153 2.05 16.62 19.98
N THR A 154 1.13 15.85 19.41
CA THR A 154 -0.18 15.56 19.98
C THR A 154 -0.38 14.06 20.09
N THR A 155 -1.26 13.64 20.99
CA THR A 155 -1.65 12.23 21.13
C THR A 155 -3.11 12.10 20.71
N ASP A 156 -3.36 11.24 19.74
CA ASP A 156 -4.69 10.94 19.21
C ASP A 156 -4.82 9.42 19.02
N LEU A 157 -5.38 8.74 20.03
CA LEU A 157 -5.47 7.29 20.08
C LEU A 157 -6.81 6.75 19.56
N THR A 158 -7.80 7.63 19.39
CA THR A 158 -9.14 7.27 18.95
C THR A 158 -9.53 8.03 17.69
N THR A 159 -10.45 7.49 16.91
CA THR A 159 -11.01 8.13 15.73
C THR A 159 -12.49 7.83 15.63
N SER A 160 -13.26 8.82 15.20
CA SER A 160 -14.66 8.66 14.82
C SER A 160 -14.82 8.24 13.36
N ASN A 161 -13.79 8.44 12.55
CA ASN A 161 -13.77 8.09 11.13
C ASN A 161 -12.66 7.09 10.79
N PHE A 162 -12.89 5.84 11.18
CA PHE A 162 -11.94 4.75 10.96
C PHE A 162 -11.62 4.52 9.46
N TRP A 163 -12.59 4.80 8.57
CA TRP A 163 -12.43 4.57 7.14
C TRP A 163 -11.52 5.58 6.43
N GLU A 164 -11.24 6.75 7.01
CA GLU A 164 -10.32 7.74 6.41
C GLU A 164 -8.92 7.17 6.15
N SER A 165 -8.48 6.23 7.00
CA SER A 165 -7.18 5.57 6.87
C SER A 165 -7.19 4.38 5.92
N PHE A 166 -8.35 3.96 5.41
CA PHE A 166 -8.47 2.78 4.57
C PHE A 166 -8.73 3.13 3.10
N VAL A 167 -8.30 2.22 2.26
CA VAL A 167 -8.64 2.24 0.84
C VAL A 167 -10.14 1.96 0.70
N THR A 168 -10.82 2.70 -0.19
CA THR A 168 -12.24 2.46 -0.47
C THR A 168 -12.52 0.98 -0.77
N PRO A 169 -13.68 0.42 -0.40
CA PRO A 169 -14.00 -1.00 -0.64
C PRO A 169 -13.78 -1.44 -2.09
N LEU A 170 -14.07 -0.57 -3.05
CA LEU A 170 -13.84 -0.82 -4.48
C LEU A 170 -12.35 -1.03 -4.80
N MET A 171 -11.45 -0.28 -4.15
CA MET A 171 -10.00 -0.41 -4.33
C MET A 171 -9.37 -1.49 -3.46
N ALA A 172 -10.04 -1.92 -2.38
CA ALA A 172 -9.53 -2.97 -1.50
C ALA A 172 -9.37 -4.32 -2.24
N ILE A 173 -10.33 -4.69 -3.09
CA ILE A 173 -10.28 -5.95 -3.86
C ILE A 173 -9.07 -5.98 -4.81
N PRO A 174 -8.88 -5.01 -5.73
CA PRO A 174 -7.69 -5.00 -6.58
C PRO A 174 -6.38 -4.85 -5.78
N PHE A 175 -6.38 -4.12 -4.67
CA PHE A 175 -5.22 -4.03 -3.79
C PHE A 175 -4.81 -5.40 -3.23
N LEU A 176 -5.75 -6.16 -2.66
CA LEU A 176 -5.51 -7.50 -2.13
C LEU A 176 -5.12 -8.48 -3.23
N PHE A 177 -5.73 -8.39 -4.41
CA PHE A 177 -5.37 -9.23 -5.55
C PHE A 177 -3.95 -8.95 -6.03
N ILE A 178 -3.55 -7.70 -6.17
CA ILE A 178 -2.22 -7.31 -6.67
C ILE A 178 -1.16 -7.61 -5.63
N CYS A 179 -1.28 -7.10 -4.41
CA CYS A 179 -0.27 -7.23 -3.36
C CYS A 179 -0.22 -8.66 -2.76
N GLY A 180 -1.33 -9.39 -2.79
CA GLY A 180 -1.40 -10.80 -2.36
C GLY A 180 -1.11 -11.75 -3.51
N PHE A 181 -2.10 -11.94 -4.40
CA PHE A 181 -2.07 -13.00 -5.39
C PHE A 181 -1.06 -12.79 -6.52
N ALA A 182 -1.11 -11.63 -7.20
CA ALA A 182 -0.28 -11.38 -8.38
C ALA A 182 1.21 -11.33 -8.01
N THR A 183 1.58 -10.63 -6.91
CA THR A 183 2.97 -10.59 -6.45
C THR A 183 3.48 -11.95 -6.00
N VAL A 184 2.66 -12.79 -5.37
CA VAL A 184 3.04 -14.16 -5.01
C VAL A 184 3.24 -15.01 -6.27
N TYR A 185 2.35 -14.88 -7.24
CA TYR A 185 2.45 -15.63 -8.50
C TYR A 185 3.74 -15.30 -9.26
N VAL A 186 4.11 -14.01 -9.36
CA VAL A 186 5.26 -13.57 -10.18
C VAL A 186 6.59 -13.56 -9.43
N LEU A 187 6.61 -13.24 -8.13
CA LEU A 187 7.82 -13.03 -7.34
C LEU A 187 8.10 -14.12 -6.31
N GLY A 188 7.17 -15.06 -6.10
CA GLY A 188 7.31 -16.14 -5.12
C GLY A 188 6.56 -15.90 -3.81
N ALA A 189 6.61 -16.88 -2.90
CA ALA A 189 5.77 -16.98 -1.70
C ALA A 189 5.71 -15.73 -0.81
N LYS A 190 6.78 -14.95 -0.75
CA LYS A 190 6.89 -13.69 0.02
C LYS A 190 7.33 -12.54 -0.89
N GLY A 191 6.82 -12.53 -2.12
CA GLY A 191 7.25 -11.59 -3.15
C GLY A 191 7.06 -10.12 -2.77
N PHE A 192 5.87 -9.76 -2.29
CA PHE A 192 5.60 -8.39 -1.82
C PHE A 192 6.43 -8.04 -0.58
N CYS A 193 6.52 -8.94 0.41
CA CYS A 193 7.32 -8.72 1.61
C CYS A 193 8.81 -8.54 1.33
N THR A 194 9.31 -9.13 0.23
CA THR A 194 10.72 -9.07 -0.15
C THR A 194 11.06 -7.82 -0.97
N TYR A 195 10.14 -7.37 -1.85
CA TYR A 195 10.43 -6.34 -2.85
C TYR A 195 9.54 -5.10 -2.76
N GLY A 196 8.43 -5.14 -2.01
CA GLY A 196 7.45 -4.04 -1.98
C GLY A 196 7.17 -3.47 -0.60
N CYS A 197 7.43 -4.22 0.48
CA CYS A 197 7.05 -3.81 1.82
C CYS A 197 8.05 -2.80 2.42
N PRO A 198 7.68 -1.52 2.64
CA PRO A 198 8.58 -0.49 3.17
C PRO A 198 9.07 -0.80 4.60
N TYR A 199 8.22 -1.43 5.41
CA TYR A 199 8.58 -1.82 6.79
C TYR A 199 9.68 -2.88 6.81
N GLY A 200 9.69 -3.75 5.78
CA GLY A 200 10.78 -4.72 5.57
C GLY A 200 12.14 -4.06 5.43
N GLY A 201 12.19 -2.82 4.92
CA GLY A 201 13.40 -2.01 4.82
C GLY A 201 14.04 -1.68 6.18
N PHE A 202 13.23 -1.48 7.22
CA PHE A 202 13.71 -1.26 8.59
C PHE A 202 13.90 -2.56 9.37
N PHE A 203 12.98 -3.51 9.21
CA PHE A 203 13.06 -4.78 9.92
C PHE A 203 14.25 -5.65 9.49
N ALA A 204 14.69 -5.57 8.23
CA ALA A 204 15.80 -6.36 7.75
C ALA A 204 17.16 -5.95 8.37
N PRO A 205 17.55 -4.66 8.46
CA PRO A 205 18.73 -4.24 9.20
C PRO A 205 18.66 -4.60 10.69
N LEU A 206 17.51 -4.39 11.35
CA LEU A 206 17.32 -4.73 12.75
C LEU A 206 17.45 -6.24 13.00
N ASP A 207 16.94 -7.08 12.08
CA ASP A 207 17.14 -8.53 12.19
C ASP A 207 18.61 -8.90 12.22
N ARG A 208 19.51 -8.19 11.54
CA ARG A 208 20.94 -8.52 11.55
C ARG A 208 21.59 -8.34 12.91
N VAL A 209 21.12 -7.42 13.72
CA VAL A 209 21.58 -7.18 15.09
C VAL A 209 20.77 -7.94 16.13
N SER A 210 19.70 -8.61 15.74
CA SER A 210 18.88 -9.44 16.65
C SER A 210 19.65 -10.68 17.10
N PRO A 211 19.61 -11.04 18.39
CA PRO A 211 20.24 -12.25 18.89
C PRO A 211 19.43 -13.52 18.63
N MET A 212 18.12 -13.45 18.37
CA MET A 212 17.30 -14.64 18.14
C MET A 212 17.44 -15.17 16.71
N ARG A 213 17.93 -16.42 16.56
CA ARG A 213 18.25 -17.05 15.28
C ARG A 213 17.71 -18.48 15.16
N VAL A 214 17.51 -18.91 13.91
CA VAL A 214 17.42 -20.33 13.61
C VAL A 214 18.85 -20.88 13.65
N GLN A 215 19.11 -21.85 14.50
CA GLN A 215 20.40 -22.49 14.74
C GLN A 215 20.34 -23.97 14.41
N VAL A 216 21.51 -24.58 14.24
CA VAL A 216 21.67 -26.01 13.93
C VAL A 216 22.53 -26.70 14.97
N ASN A 217 22.17 -27.95 15.32
CA ASN A 217 22.99 -28.86 16.11
C ASN A 217 23.72 -29.88 15.22
N ASP A 218 24.49 -30.76 15.83
CA ASP A 218 25.34 -31.74 15.12
C ASP A 218 24.57 -32.84 14.40
N ASN A 219 23.25 -33.01 14.63
CA ASN A 219 22.41 -34.00 13.96
C ASN A 219 22.08 -33.64 12.50
N CYS A 220 22.67 -32.58 11.95
CA CYS A 220 22.37 -32.10 10.61
C CYS A 220 22.99 -32.96 9.52
N ALA A 221 22.16 -33.65 8.75
CA ALA A 221 22.61 -34.46 7.60
C ALA A 221 22.78 -33.67 6.29
N GLN A 222 22.73 -32.36 6.31
CA GLN A 222 22.87 -31.44 5.14
C GLN A 222 21.96 -31.76 3.95
N CYS A 223 20.80 -32.32 4.19
CA CYS A 223 19.88 -32.83 3.16
C CYS A 223 19.13 -31.76 2.35
N GLY A 224 19.26 -30.49 2.70
CA GLY A 224 18.65 -29.33 1.99
C GLY A 224 17.13 -29.17 2.14
N LYS A 225 16.41 -30.06 2.84
CA LYS A 225 14.94 -29.99 3.01
C LYS A 225 14.48 -28.70 3.67
N CYS A 226 15.26 -28.16 4.59
CA CYS A 226 14.99 -26.88 5.25
C CYS A 226 14.94 -25.69 4.26
N THR A 227 15.82 -25.67 3.26
CA THR A 227 15.79 -24.65 2.20
C THR A 227 14.62 -24.87 1.26
N ALA A 228 14.31 -26.11 0.90
CA ALA A 228 13.16 -26.42 0.05
C ALA A 228 11.81 -26.06 0.69
N ALA A 229 11.72 -26.11 2.02
CA ALA A 229 10.53 -25.73 2.78
C ALA A 229 10.45 -24.23 3.11
N CYS A 230 11.53 -23.47 2.93
CA CYS A 230 11.59 -22.06 3.31
C CYS A 230 10.72 -21.20 2.38
N THR A 231 9.66 -20.60 2.92
CA THR A 231 8.80 -19.66 2.19
C THR A 231 9.38 -18.24 2.08
N SER A 232 10.39 -17.92 2.90
CA SER A 232 11.11 -16.63 2.88
C SER A 232 12.31 -16.60 1.91
N ASN A 233 12.48 -17.64 1.08
CA ASN A 233 13.53 -17.77 0.06
C ASN A 233 14.98 -17.77 0.60
N VAL A 234 15.18 -18.07 1.89
CA VAL A 234 16.50 -18.18 2.52
C VAL A 234 17.13 -19.55 2.24
N ARG A 235 18.43 -19.57 1.98
CA ARG A 235 19.20 -20.80 1.78
C ARG A 235 19.66 -21.38 3.13
N VAL A 236 18.71 -21.86 3.90
CA VAL A 236 18.90 -22.28 5.28
C VAL A 236 20.03 -23.29 5.42
N HIS A 237 20.10 -24.35 4.54
CA HIS A 237 21.11 -25.41 4.66
C HIS A 237 22.54 -24.87 4.43
N GLU A 238 22.73 -23.91 3.54
CA GLU A 238 24.04 -23.29 3.27
C GLU A 238 24.48 -22.43 4.45
N GLU A 239 23.56 -21.62 4.99
CA GLU A 239 23.86 -20.69 6.08
C GLU A 239 24.15 -21.41 7.39
N VAL A 240 23.37 -22.42 7.74
CA VAL A 240 23.62 -23.20 8.96
C VAL A 240 24.89 -24.05 8.85
N HIS A 241 25.28 -24.46 7.65
CA HIS A 241 26.56 -25.11 7.41
C HIS A 241 27.74 -24.16 7.65
N LEU A 242 27.67 -22.93 7.12
CA LEU A 242 28.74 -21.93 7.20
C LEU A 242 28.84 -21.26 8.59
N HIS A 243 27.70 -20.93 9.18
CA HIS A 243 27.62 -20.05 10.35
C HIS A 243 27.03 -20.70 11.60
N LYS A 244 26.62 -21.98 11.51
CA LYS A 244 25.85 -22.71 12.53
C LYS A 244 24.49 -22.06 12.86
N MET A 245 24.13 -20.98 12.15
CA MET A 245 22.88 -20.26 12.28
C MET A 245 22.46 -19.60 10.96
N VAL A 246 21.19 -19.20 10.86
CA VAL A 246 20.69 -18.40 9.73
C VAL A 246 21.05 -16.94 9.95
N VAL A 247 21.77 -16.33 9.00
CA VAL A 247 22.24 -14.93 9.05
C VAL A 247 21.52 -14.02 8.05
N ASP A 248 20.80 -14.58 7.07
CA ASP A 248 20.04 -13.82 6.06
C ASP A 248 18.86 -13.08 6.72
N SER A 249 18.85 -11.75 6.63
CA SER A 249 17.78 -10.90 7.13
C SER A 249 16.44 -11.09 6.38
N GLY A 250 16.41 -11.83 5.29
CA GLY A 250 15.18 -12.31 4.65
C GLY A 250 14.40 -13.32 5.49
N CYS A 251 15.01 -13.89 6.54
CA CYS A 251 14.36 -14.87 7.41
C CYS A 251 13.25 -14.23 8.25
N MET A 252 12.01 -14.53 7.95
CA MET A 252 10.82 -14.04 8.67
C MET A 252 10.40 -14.95 9.84
N LYS A 253 11.29 -15.83 10.30
CA LYS A 253 11.05 -16.74 11.44
C LYS A 253 9.74 -17.57 11.32
N THR A 254 9.35 -17.95 10.09
CA THR A 254 8.14 -18.77 9.84
C THR A 254 8.26 -20.18 10.44
N MET A 255 9.50 -20.62 10.71
CA MET A 255 9.85 -21.92 11.31
C MET A 255 9.52 -23.14 10.46
N ASP A 256 9.07 -22.96 9.21
CA ASP A 256 8.79 -24.06 8.28
C ASP A 256 10.01 -24.98 8.05
N CYS A 257 11.21 -24.38 8.08
CA CYS A 257 12.47 -25.12 7.96
C CYS A 257 12.74 -26.06 9.15
N ILE A 258 12.27 -25.70 10.33
CA ILE A 258 12.42 -26.51 11.56
C ILE A 258 11.48 -27.71 11.50
N ASP A 259 10.21 -27.47 11.08
CA ASP A 259 9.22 -28.55 10.93
C ASP A 259 9.59 -29.54 9.81
N ALA A 260 10.26 -29.04 8.75
CA ALA A 260 10.71 -29.86 7.63
C ALA A 260 11.99 -30.68 7.91
N CYS A 261 12.69 -30.41 9.02
CA CYS A 261 13.95 -31.07 9.34
C CYS A 261 13.71 -32.53 9.86
N PRO A 262 14.10 -33.57 9.12
CA PRO A 262 13.85 -34.96 9.53
C PRO A 262 14.62 -35.32 10.80
N ASN A 263 15.83 -34.80 10.98
CA ASN A 263 16.72 -35.10 12.09
C ASN A 263 16.56 -34.20 13.29
N GLN A 264 15.53 -33.28 13.27
CA GLN A 264 15.32 -32.28 14.34
C GLN A 264 16.56 -31.43 14.65
N ALA A 265 17.40 -31.22 13.63
CA ALA A 265 18.66 -30.53 13.80
C ALA A 265 18.52 -29.01 13.94
N LEU A 266 17.35 -28.45 13.61
CA LEU A 266 17.11 -27.00 13.65
C LEU A 266 16.23 -26.62 14.85
N SER A 267 16.61 -25.52 15.49
CA SER A 267 15.87 -24.90 16.59
C SER A 267 15.95 -23.37 16.52
N VAL A 268 15.12 -22.67 17.27
CA VAL A 268 15.25 -21.23 17.50
C VAL A 268 15.89 -21.00 18.86
N GLY A 269 16.85 -20.09 18.92
CA GLY A 269 17.53 -19.75 20.17
C GLY A 269 18.25 -18.40 20.07
N PHE A 270 18.72 -17.95 21.20
CA PHE A 270 19.54 -16.72 21.32
C PHE A 270 21.02 -17.12 21.15
N THR A 271 21.53 -16.97 19.92
CA THR A 271 22.88 -17.48 19.54
C THR A 271 23.88 -16.37 19.22
N GLY A 272 23.42 -15.14 19.13
CA GLY A 272 24.25 -13.98 18.78
C GLY A 272 23.84 -13.30 17.47
N ILE A 273 24.52 -12.19 17.22
CA ILE A 273 24.19 -11.29 16.10
C ILE A 273 24.78 -11.78 14.77
N ALA A 274 24.14 -11.42 13.66
CA ALA A 274 24.59 -11.75 12.30
C ALA A 274 25.48 -10.66 11.67
N THR A 275 25.74 -9.56 12.39
CA THR A 275 26.54 -8.44 11.89
C THR A 275 27.96 -8.92 11.54
N GLY A 276 28.48 -8.50 10.38
CA GLY A 276 29.79 -8.93 9.88
C GLY A 276 29.82 -10.31 9.19
N LYS A 277 28.80 -11.16 9.39
CA LYS A 277 28.71 -12.47 8.72
C LYS A 277 28.17 -12.30 7.30
N LYS A 278 28.84 -12.91 6.32
CA LYS A 278 28.38 -12.86 4.92
C LYS A 278 27.26 -13.87 4.67
N ILE A 279 26.20 -13.42 4.05
CA ILE A 279 25.11 -14.30 3.61
C ILE A 279 25.66 -15.32 2.58
N ALA A 280 25.23 -16.59 2.69
CA ALA A 280 25.62 -17.66 1.77
C ALA A 280 25.06 -17.42 0.37
N ARG A 281 25.77 -16.66 -0.44
CA ARG A 281 25.36 -16.28 -1.82
C ARG A 281 26.13 -17.01 -2.92
N LYS A 282 27.10 -17.87 -2.60
CA LYS A 282 28.01 -18.50 -3.59
C LYS A 282 27.29 -19.22 -4.75
N THR A 283 26.10 -19.77 -4.50
CA THR A 283 25.30 -20.50 -5.49
C THR A 283 24.02 -19.77 -5.93
N GLN A 284 23.80 -18.55 -5.46
CA GLN A 284 22.59 -17.80 -5.80
C GLN A 284 22.69 -17.30 -7.24
N LYS A 285 22.03 -18.00 -8.17
CA LYS A 285 21.82 -17.49 -9.52
C LYS A 285 20.76 -16.40 -9.50
N TYR A 286 21.11 -15.25 -10.04
CA TYR A 286 20.14 -14.19 -10.32
C TYR A 286 19.48 -14.46 -11.66
N ASP A 287 18.21 -14.10 -11.77
CA ASP A 287 17.43 -14.34 -12.99
C ASP A 287 17.76 -13.34 -14.10
N VAL A 288 18.57 -12.32 -13.79
CA VAL A 288 18.87 -11.19 -14.68
C VAL A 288 20.35 -10.84 -14.61
N SER A 289 20.93 -10.46 -15.75
CA SER A 289 22.28 -9.89 -15.82
C SER A 289 22.32 -8.49 -15.20
N ILE A 290 23.51 -8.00 -14.83
CA ILE A 290 23.67 -6.67 -14.22
C ILE A 290 23.08 -5.56 -15.11
N ALA A 291 23.37 -5.58 -16.42
CA ALA A 291 22.78 -4.62 -17.35
C ALA A 291 21.25 -4.72 -17.44
N GLY A 292 20.71 -5.95 -17.41
CA GLY A 292 19.27 -6.17 -17.39
C GLY A 292 18.62 -5.66 -16.10
N GLU A 293 19.31 -5.69 -14.96
CA GLU A 293 18.80 -5.16 -13.69
C GLU A 293 18.56 -3.65 -13.71
N PHE A 294 19.42 -2.88 -14.39
CA PHE A 294 19.16 -1.45 -14.60
C PHE A 294 17.92 -1.22 -15.46
N GLY A 295 17.72 -2.05 -16.50
CA GLY A 295 16.47 -2.01 -17.29
C GLY A 295 15.24 -2.34 -16.46
N ILE A 296 15.29 -3.38 -15.63
CA ILE A 296 14.21 -3.74 -14.69
C ILE A 296 13.94 -2.61 -13.69
N ALA A 297 14.99 -2.02 -13.11
CA ALA A 297 14.85 -0.91 -12.18
C ALA A 297 14.23 0.32 -12.85
N ALA A 298 14.63 0.63 -14.08
CA ALA A 298 14.04 1.73 -14.86
C ALA A 298 12.55 1.48 -15.14
N VAL A 299 12.18 0.28 -15.62
CA VAL A 299 10.77 -0.09 -15.85
C VAL A 299 9.96 -0.03 -14.56
N PHE A 300 10.54 -0.51 -13.44
CA PHE A 300 9.89 -0.41 -12.13
C PHE A 300 9.64 1.03 -11.72
N LEU A 301 10.63 1.92 -11.84
CA LEU A 301 10.51 3.33 -11.49
C LEU A 301 9.49 4.05 -12.38
N ILE A 302 9.55 3.83 -13.70
CA ILE A 302 8.55 4.37 -14.63
C ILE A 302 7.16 3.89 -14.21
N GLY A 303 6.97 2.60 -13.97
CA GLY A 303 5.70 2.06 -13.51
C GLY A 303 5.23 2.66 -12.19
N PHE A 304 6.14 2.80 -11.22
CA PHE A 304 5.82 3.38 -9.91
C PHE A 304 5.33 4.83 -10.04
N PHE A 305 6.03 5.68 -10.78
CA PHE A 305 5.60 7.06 -11.00
C PHE A 305 4.36 7.18 -11.88
N SER A 306 4.14 6.24 -12.81
CA SER A 306 2.92 6.19 -13.62
C SER A 306 1.69 5.82 -12.82
N PHE A 307 1.81 4.92 -11.85
CA PHE A 307 0.66 4.41 -11.08
C PHE A 307 0.40 5.14 -9.77
N ARG A 308 1.44 5.71 -9.13
CA ARG A 308 1.28 6.36 -7.83
C ARG A 308 0.34 7.56 -7.90
N GLY A 309 -0.78 7.49 -7.19
CA GLY A 309 -1.78 8.57 -7.17
C GLY A 309 -2.54 8.76 -8.49
N LEU A 310 -2.41 7.81 -9.44
CA LEU A 310 -3.16 7.85 -10.69
C LEU A 310 -4.66 7.92 -10.38
N TYR A 311 -5.33 8.90 -10.99
CA TYR A 311 -6.74 9.23 -10.75
C TYR A 311 -7.09 9.47 -9.26
N ALA A 312 -6.12 9.89 -8.44
CA ALA A 312 -6.23 10.05 -6.98
C ALA A 312 -6.71 8.78 -6.23
N SER A 313 -6.71 7.62 -6.90
CA SER A 313 -7.30 6.38 -6.37
C SER A 313 -6.28 5.30 -6.03
N ILE A 314 -5.08 5.33 -6.65
CA ILE A 314 -4.08 4.26 -6.47
C ILE A 314 -3.14 4.61 -5.32
N PRO A 315 -3.24 3.90 -4.17
CA PRO A 315 -2.36 4.13 -3.05
C PRO A 315 -0.93 3.65 -3.32
N MET A 316 0.04 4.20 -2.61
CA MET A 316 1.46 3.97 -2.84
C MET A 316 1.84 2.47 -2.86
N LEU A 317 1.38 1.69 -1.89
CA LEU A 317 1.72 0.26 -1.81
C LEU A 317 1.12 -0.55 -2.96
N MET A 318 -0.08 -0.17 -3.44
CA MET A 318 -0.69 -0.77 -4.63
C MET A 318 0.12 -0.42 -5.88
N ALA A 319 0.55 0.84 -6.02
CA ALA A 319 1.41 1.27 -7.12
C ALA A 319 2.74 0.48 -7.15
N VAL A 320 3.34 0.21 -5.99
CA VAL A 320 4.52 -0.68 -5.88
C VAL A 320 4.20 -2.09 -6.38
N GLY A 321 3.09 -2.68 -5.92
CA GLY A 321 2.66 -4.01 -6.35
C GLY A 321 2.40 -4.07 -7.86
N MET A 322 1.66 -3.10 -8.41
CA MET A 322 1.42 -2.97 -9.85
C MET A 322 2.73 -2.85 -10.64
N SER A 323 3.66 -2.03 -10.16
CA SER A 323 4.95 -1.82 -10.83
C SER A 323 5.80 -3.08 -10.82
N LEU A 324 5.85 -3.82 -9.71
CA LEU A 324 6.55 -5.11 -9.62
C LEU A 324 5.97 -6.13 -10.60
N VAL A 325 4.65 -6.24 -10.66
CA VAL A 325 3.95 -7.18 -11.56
C VAL A 325 4.17 -6.78 -13.02
N SER A 326 3.97 -5.50 -13.35
CA SER A 326 4.18 -4.97 -14.71
C SER A 326 5.62 -5.15 -15.17
N THR A 327 6.59 -4.88 -14.31
CA THR A 327 8.01 -5.07 -14.59
C THR A 327 8.33 -6.54 -14.92
N TRP A 328 7.79 -7.47 -14.16
CA TRP A 328 7.99 -8.89 -14.41
C TRP A 328 7.34 -9.32 -15.75
N ILE A 329 6.12 -8.85 -16.04
CA ILE A 329 5.41 -9.15 -17.29
C ILE A 329 6.19 -8.62 -18.48
N ILE A 330 6.61 -7.35 -18.44
CA ILE A 330 7.41 -6.71 -19.50
C ILE A 330 8.74 -7.44 -19.68
N TRP A 331 9.40 -7.80 -18.57
CA TRP A 331 10.63 -8.58 -18.61
C TRP A 331 10.44 -9.94 -19.29
N LYS A 332 9.34 -10.64 -19.00
CA LYS A 332 8.99 -11.90 -19.67
C LYS A 332 8.76 -11.69 -21.18
N GLY A 333 8.13 -10.59 -21.56
CA GLY A 333 8.03 -10.17 -22.98
C GLY A 333 9.40 -10.01 -23.65
N VAL A 334 10.33 -9.31 -22.98
CA VAL A 334 11.72 -9.14 -23.48
C VAL A 334 12.42 -10.49 -23.63
N GLN A 335 12.25 -11.42 -22.67
CA GLN A 335 12.81 -12.77 -22.76
C GLN A 335 12.25 -13.53 -23.97
N LEU A 336 10.95 -13.39 -24.28
CA LEU A 336 10.34 -14.02 -25.45
C LEU A 336 10.96 -13.56 -26.78
N PHE A 337 11.52 -12.35 -26.84
CA PHE A 337 12.30 -11.90 -28.00
C PHE A 337 13.72 -12.43 -27.98
N LYS A 338 14.42 -12.36 -26.85
CA LYS A 338 15.86 -12.61 -26.77
C LYS A 338 16.25 -14.08 -26.61
N GLU A 339 15.45 -14.87 -25.88
CA GLU A 339 15.82 -16.23 -25.51
C GLU A 339 15.11 -17.27 -26.42
N GLN A 340 15.76 -18.39 -26.66
CA GLN A 340 15.20 -19.48 -27.46
C GLN A 340 14.19 -20.32 -26.69
N ASN A 341 14.35 -20.43 -25.36
CA ASN A 341 13.50 -21.21 -24.49
C ASN A 341 13.04 -20.37 -23.31
N VAL A 342 11.73 -20.12 -23.21
CA VAL A 342 11.11 -19.33 -22.12
C VAL A 342 9.97 -20.13 -21.51
N SER A 343 9.95 -20.18 -20.18
CA SER A 343 8.87 -20.83 -19.42
C SER A 343 8.39 -19.95 -18.27
N VAL A 344 7.14 -20.12 -17.88
CA VAL A 344 6.55 -19.56 -16.66
C VAL A 344 5.97 -20.72 -15.87
N HIS A 345 6.53 -20.93 -14.68
CA HIS A 345 6.23 -22.09 -13.82
C HIS A 345 6.36 -23.42 -14.57
N ARG A 346 5.24 -24.10 -14.85
CA ARG A 346 5.16 -25.37 -15.59
C ARG A 346 4.86 -25.20 -17.08
N HIS A 347 4.51 -23.98 -17.51
CA HIS A 347 4.09 -23.73 -18.88
C HIS A 347 5.25 -23.21 -19.71
N GLN A 348 5.53 -23.89 -20.83
CA GLN A 348 6.53 -23.47 -21.78
C GLN A 348 5.91 -22.49 -22.78
N LEU A 349 6.42 -21.26 -22.81
CA LEU A 349 5.93 -20.17 -23.68
C LEU A 349 6.64 -20.15 -25.03
N LYS A 350 7.94 -20.44 -25.05
CA LYS A 350 8.79 -20.53 -26.26
C LYS A 350 9.71 -21.73 -26.18
N PHE A 351 9.87 -22.48 -27.28
CA PHE A 351 10.72 -23.66 -27.36
C PHE A 351 11.45 -23.67 -28.68
N HIS A 352 12.79 -23.83 -28.64
CA HIS A 352 13.66 -23.77 -29.83
C HIS A 352 13.32 -22.59 -30.77
N GLY A 353 13.14 -21.41 -30.22
CA GLY A 353 12.82 -20.20 -30.97
C GLY A 353 11.36 -20.07 -31.44
N LYS A 354 10.54 -21.12 -31.35
CA LYS A 354 9.13 -21.10 -31.77
C LYS A 354 8.20 -20.73 -30.59
N LEU A 355 7.38 -19.71 -30.78
CA LEU A 355 6.35 -19.29 -29.81
C LEU A 355 5.21 -20.30 -29.81
N LYS A 356 4.88 -20.81 -28.62
CA LYS A 356 3.66 -21.61 -28.37
C LYS A 356 2.41 -20.70 -28.26
N PRO A 357 1.19 -21.20 -28.34
CA PRO A 357 -0.03 -20.36 -28.21
C PRO A 357 -0.04 -19.49 -26.95
N LEU A 358 0.29 -20.08 -25.78
CA LEU A 358 0.45 -19.32 -24.51
C LEU A 358 1.57 -18.28 -24.58
N GLY A 359 2.62 -18.52 -25.37
CA GLY A 359 3.69 -17.55 -25.59
C GLY A 359 3.24 -16.34 -26.40
N LYS A 360 2.40 -16.55 -27.42
CA LYS A 360 1.80 -15.45 -28.18
C LYS A 360 0.87 -14.59 -27.30
N LEU A 361 0.04 -15.25 -26.48
CA LEU A 361 -0.82 -14.56 -25.51
C LEU A 361 -0.01 -13.78 -24.47
N ALA A 362 1.06 -14.38 -23.92
CA ALA A 362 1.96 -13.70 -22.97
C ALA A 362 2.66 -12.49 -23.59
N LEU A 363 3.02 -12.58 -24.87
CA LEU A 363 3.63 -11.46 -25.60
C LEU A 363 2.62 -10.33 -25.81
N LEU A 364 1.40 -10.64 -26.24
CA LEU A 364 0.31 -9.67 -26.37
C LEU A 364 0.06 -8.98 -25.02
N PHE A 365 -0.04 -9.76 -23.95
CA PHE A 365 -0.25 -9.23 -22.60
C PHE A 365 0.91 -8.33 -22.14
N SER A 366 2.15 -8.63 -22.52
CA SER A 366 3.30 -7.77 -22.24
C SER A 366 3.22 -6.44 -22.98
N PHE A 367 2.78 -6.42 -24.23
CA PHE A 367 2.55 -5.18 -24.98
C PHE A 367 1.42 -4.35 -24.39
N LEU A 368 0.31 -4.96 -24.04
CA LEU A 368 -0.81 -4.28 -23.38
C LEU A 368 -0.39 -3.69 -22.03
N THR A 369 0.42 -4.42 -21.26
CA THR A 369 0.96 -3.92 -19.99
C THR A 369 1.89 -2.73 -20.21
N LEU A 370 2.79 -2.81 -21.20
CA LEU A 370 3.67 -1.69 -21.55
C LEU A 370 2.86 -0.47 -22.00
N PHE A 371 1.88 -0.67 -22.86
CA PHE A 371 0.95 0.40 -23.30
C PHE A 371 0.24 1.04 -22.11
N PHE A 372 -0.29 0.25 -21.19
CA PHE A 372 -0.96 0.74 -19.99
C PHE A 372 -0.03 1.56 -19.08
N VAL A 373 1.21 1.11 -18.87
CA VAL A 373 2.23 1.86 -18.13
C VAL A 373 2.53 3.20 -18.80
N MET A 374 2.74 3.20 -20.10
CA MET A 374 3.06 4.41 -20.86
C MET A 374 1.89 5.41 -20.89
N GLN A 375 0.68 4.92 -21.11
CA GLN A 375 -0.52 5.73 -21.09
C GLN A 375 -0.76 6.35 -19.70
N SER A 376 -0.65 5.55 -18.63
CA SER A 376 -0.76 6.04 -17.26
C SER A 376 0.31 7.11 -16.95
N GLY A 377 1.54 6.89 -17.41
CA GLY A 377 2.62 7.87 -17.28
C GLY A 377 2.35 9.17 -18.03
N ALA A 378 1.81 9.08 -19.24
CA ALA A 378 1.42 10.25 -20.03
C ALA A 378 0.31 11.08 -19.33
N VAL A 379 -0.71 10.41 -18.77
CA VAL A 379 -1.76 11.08 -17.97
C VAL A 379 -1.17 11.84 -16.79
N GLN A 380 -0.25 11.22 -16.04
CA GLN A 380 0.42 11.87 -14.90
C GLN A 380 1.26 13.07 -15.34
N LEU A 381 2.06 12.92 -16.41
CA LEU A 381 2.90 14.00 -16.93
C LEU A 381 2.07 15.18 -17.42
N LEU A 382 0.94 14.92 -18.08
CA LEU A 382 0.02 15.98 -18.52
C LEU A 382 -0.61 16.71 -17.32
N GLY A 383 -1.01 15.99 -16.27
CA GLY A 383 -1.46 16.60 -15.02
C GLY A 383 -0.42 17.53 -14.42
N PHE A 384 0.83 17.07 -14.28
CA PHE A 384 1.94 17.92 -13.80
C PHE A 384 2.23 19.11 -14.71
N ALA A 385 2.14 18.94 -16.04
CA ALA A 385 2.30 20.05 -16.98
C ALA A 385 1.19 21.09 -16.82
N GLY A 386 -0.05 20.63 -16.58
CA GLY A 386 -1.18 21.47 -16.25
C GLY A 386 -0.96 22.29 -14.97
N ASP A 387 -0.54 21.62 -13.89
CA ASP A 387 -0.22 22.27 -12.62
C ASP A 387 0.90 23.32 -12.77
N SER A 388 1.93 23.00 -13.54
CA SER A 388 3.02 23.93 -13.82
C SER A 388 2.57 25.14 -14.63
N ALA A 389 1.76 24.93 -15.67
CA ALA A 389 1.20 26.02 -16.48
C ALA A 389 0.28 26.91 -15.64
N ALA A 390 -0.57 26.32 -14.80
CA ALA A 390 -1.45 27.06 -13.90
C ALA A 390 -0.65 27.94 -12.91
N LYS A 391 0.40 27.41 -12.30
CA LYS A 391 1.30 28.17 -11.40
C LYS A 391 1.99 29.34 -12.10
N ASN A 392 2.30 29.19 -13.38
CA ASN A 392 2.92 30.24 -14.20
C ASN A 392 1.89 31.25 -14.78
N GLY A 393 0.61 31.10 -14.45
CA GLY A 393 -0.46 31.98 -14.95
C GLY A 393 -0.92 31.69 -16.39
N ASP A 394 -0.39 30.65 -17.04
CA ASP A 394 -0.82 30.26 -18.40
C ASP A 394 -2.06 29.36 -18.33
N VAL A 395 -3.18 30.00 -18.06
CA VAL A 395 -4.48 29.35 -17.87
C VAL A 395 -4.92 28.52 -19.10
N GLN A 396 -4.63 29.02 -20.30
CA GLN A 396 -5.04 28.35 -21.53
C GLN A 396 -4.30 27.01 -21.74
N ARG A 397 -2.98 27.03 -21.53
CA ARG A 397 -2.20 25.79 -21.57
C ARG A 397 -2.56 24.84 -20.43
N ALA A 398 -2.80 25.37 -19.23
CA ALA A 398 -3.24 24.55 -18.09
C ALA A 398 -4.50 23.76 -18.43
N LEU A 399 -5.54 24.44 -18.92
CA LEU A 399 -6.79 23.79 -19.33
C LEU A 399 -6.59 22.76 -20.46
N SER A 400 -5.72 23.05 -21.45
CA SER A 400 -5.45 22.11 -22.53
C SER A 400 -4.77 20.83 -22.03
N TYR A 401 -3.79 20.93 -21.13
CA TYR A 401 -3.12 19.78 -20.53
C TYR A 401 -4.05 18.99 -19.61
N TYR A 402 -4.84 19.65 -18.78
CA TYR A 402 -5.81 19.00 -17.91
C TYR A 402 -6.88 18.26 -18.72
N LYS A 403 -7.45 18.88 -19.78
CA LYS A 403 -8.40 18.22 -20.67
C LYS A 403 -7.79 16.98 -21.31
N LEU A 404 -6.55 17.07 -21.81
CA LEU A 404 -5.86 15.95 -22.44
C LEU A 404 -5.54 14.83 -21.43
N SER A 405 -5.27 15.15 -20.15
CA SER A 405 -5.08 14.15 -19.09
C SER A 405 -6.39 13.50 -18.63
N GLY A 406 -7.53 14.07 -18.95
CA GLY A 406 -8.87 13.62 -18.59
C GLY A 406 -9.30 12.34 -19.32
N PRO A 407 -10.56 11.90 -19.10
CA PRO A 407 -11.07 10.66 -19.65
C PRO A 407 -11.24 10.75 -21.18
N MET A 408 -11.11 9.59 -21.86
CA MET A 408 -11.26 9.48 -23.32
C MET A 408 -12.63 9.95 -23.81
N ILE A 409 -13.67 9.78 -23.00
CA ILE A 409 -15.03 10.23 -23.32
C ILE A 409 -15.13 11.76 -23.48
N ASP A 410 -14.26 12.51 -22.79
CA ASP A 410 -14.17 13.97 -22.86
C ASP A 410 -13.05 14.45 -23.83
N GLY A 411 -12.51 13.55 -24.64
CA GLY A 411 -11.43 13.83 -25.60
C GLY A 411 -10.02 13.83 -25.01
N GLY A 412 -9.84 13.27 -23.81
CA GLY A 412 -8.54 13.03 -23.20
C GLY A 412 -7.95 11.67 -23.56
N ILE A 413 -6.83 11.30 -22.91
CA ILE A 413 -6.17 10.01 -23.07
C ILE A 413 -6.34 9.10 -21.84
N GLY A 414 -6.96 9.58 -20.77
CA GLY A 414 -7.17 8.83 -19.52
C GLY A 414 -8.32 7.84 -19.61
N PHE A 415 -8.28 6.80 -18.78
CA PHE A 415 -9.40 5.86 -18.63
C PHE A 415 -10.48 6.37 -17.67
N SER A 416 -10.12 7.30 -16.80
CA SER A 416 -11.03 7.87 -15.78
C SER A 416 -10.73 9.35 -15.58
N SER A 417 -11.66 10.05 -14.93
CA SER A 417 -11.41 11.40 -14.42
C SER A 417 -10.43 11.37 -13.25
N ASN A 418 -9.74 12.49 -13.06
CA ASN A 418 -8.87 12.68 -11.90
C ASN A 418 -9.46 13.80 -11.02
N PRO A 419 -9.90 13.49 -9.80
CA PRO A 419 -10.49 14.46 -8.88
C PRO A 419 -9.68 15.74 -8.69
N ASN A 420 -8.35 15.61 -8.61
CA ASN A 420 -7.47 16.77 -8.45
C ASN A 420 -7.47 17.67 -9.70
N VAL A 421 -7.52 17.07 -10.88
CA VAL A 421 -7.61 17.78 -12.16
C VAL A 421 -8.97 18.46 -12.30
N ASP A 422 -10.06 17.75 -11.98
CA ASP A 422 -11.41 18.30 -12.01
C ASP A 422 -11.56 19.50 -11.07
N LEU A 423 -11.00 19.40 -9.87
CA LEU A 423 -10.95 20.53 -8.91
C LEU A 423 -10.12 21.71 -9.44
N ALA A 424 -8.98 21.46 -10.05
CA ALA A 424 -8.14 22.51 -10.61
C ALA A 424 -8.85 23.22 -11.78
N MET A 425 -9.48 22.44 -12.67
CA MET A 425 -10.27 22.97 -13.79
C MET A 425 -11.48 23.77 -13.31
N SER A 426 -12.23 23.27 -12.32
CA SER A 426 -13.42 23.97 -11.79
C SER A 426 -13.05 25.36 -11.27
N LYS A 427 -11.98 25.47 -10.47
CA LYS A 427 -11.48 26.76 -9.98
C LYS A 427 -11.09 27.74 -11.10
N ILE A 428 -10.49 27.23 -12.18
CA ILE A 428 -10.14 28.04 -13.33
C ILE A 428 -11.40 28.54 -14.05
N HIS A 429 -12.39 27.66 -14.26
CA HIS A 429 -13.66 28.02 -14.90
C HIS A 429 -14.44 29.02 -14.04
N GLU A 430 -14.51 28.81 -12.73
CA GLU A 430 -15.13 29.77 -11.79
C GLU A 430 -14.48 31.16 -11.86
N ALA A 431 -13.15 31.21 -11.83
CA ALA A 431 -12.41 32.49 -11.93
C ALA A 431 -12.64 33.20 -13.27
N ARG A 432 -13.07 32.50 -14.31
CA ARG A 432 -13.42 33.04 -15.63
C ARG A 432 -14.90 33.36 -15.79
N GLY A 433 -15.71 33.11 -14.76
CA GLY A 433 -17.16 33.28 -14.79
C GLY A 433 -17.95 32.18 -15.48
N ASP A 434 -17.28 31.07 -15.86
CA ASP A 434 -17.93 29.89 -16.45
C ASP A 434 -18.39 28.94 -15.35
N LEU A 435 -19.40 29.39 -14.59
CA LEU A 435 -19.85 28.72 -13.37
C LEU A 435 -20.55 27.37 -13.66
N GLN A 436 -21.18 27.23 -14.83
CA GLN A 436 -21.85 25.98 -15.22
C GLN A 436 -20.85 24.85 -15.49
N GLU A 437 -19.73 25.16 -16.17
CA GLU A 437 -18.68 24.15 -16.37
C GLU A 437 -17.98 23.82 -15.04
N GLY A 438 -17.80 24.82 -14.16
CA GLY A 438 -17.34 24.61 -12.78
C GLY A 438 -18.25 23.64 -12.02
N GLU A 439 -19.57 23.84 -12.07
CA GLU A 439 -20.56 22.93 -11.47
C GLU A 439 -20.45 21.50 -12.04
N ARG A 440 -20.37 21.36 -13.37
CA ARG A 440 -20.25 20.06 -14.02
C ARG A 440 -19.03 19.26 -13.52
N LEU A 441 -17.90 19.93 -13.40
CA LEU A 441 -16.65 19.33 -12.92
C LEU A 441 -16.73 18.96 -11.43
N LEU A 442 -17.32 19.80 -10.58
CA LEU A 442 -17.50 19.54 -9.17
C LEU A 442 -18.53 18.42 -8.91
N ARG A 443 -19.59 18.31 -9.70
CA ARG A 443 -20.50 17.17 -9.67
C ARG A 443 -19.79 15.88 -10.03
N ARG A 444 -18.93 15.89 -11.05
CA ARG A 444 -18.11 14.73 -11.43
C ARG A 444 -17.14 14.34 -10.33
N LEU A 445 -16.48 15.33 -9.72
CA LEU A 445 -15.61 15.13 -8.55
C LEU A 445 -16.39 14.47 -7.41
N ASN A 446 -17.54 15.01 -7.04
CA ASN A 446 -18.34 14.52 -5.93
C ASN A 446 -18.83 13.07 -6.18
N ASN A 447 -19.29 12.77 -7.40
CA ASN A 447 -19.67 11.42 -7.79
C ASN A 447 -18.50 10.43 -7.77
N PHE A 448 -17.27 10.89 -8.06
CA PHE A 448 -16.08 10.04 -8.08
C PHE A 448 -15.58 9.71 -6.68
N VAL A 449 -15.50 10.70 -5.78
CA VAL A 449 -15.01 10.50 -4.41
C VAL A 449 -16.07 9.90 -3.48
N GLY A 450 -17.31 9.83 -3.95
CA GLY A 450 -18.45 9.38 -3.15
C GLY A 450 -18.86 10.44 -2.12
N GLU A 451 -19.38 10.00 -1.00
CA GLU A 451 -19.84 10.87 0.09
C GLU A 451 -18.65 11.54 0.82
N ASP A 452 -18.09 12.59 0.21
CA ASP A 452 -17.02 13.41 0.78
C ASP A 452 -17.54 14.82 1.09
N GLN A 453 -17.51 15.22 2.38
CA GLN A 453 -18.05 16.50 2.80
C GLN A 453 -17.32 17.72 2.20
N ARG A 454 -16.01 17.62 1.89
CA ARG A 454 -15.25 18.73 1.28
C ARG A 454 -15.63 18.92 -0.18
N ALA A 455 -15.73 17.83 -0.94
CA ALA A 455 -16.18 17.89 -2.33
C ALA A 455 -17.60 18.43 -2.45
N THR A 456 -18.51 17.99 -1.56
CA THR A 456 -19.89 18.47 -1.50
C THR A 456 -19.97 19.94 -1.08
N MET A 457 -19.15 20.40 -0.13
CA MET A 457 -19.05 21.81 0.24
C MET A 457 -18.62 22.68 -0.95
N LEU A 458 -17.59 22.27 -1.69
CA LEU A 458 -17.12 23.02 -2.87
C LEU A 458 -18.20 23.09 -3.95
N LEU A 459 -18.98 22.03 -4.14
CA LEU A 459 -20.14 22.04 -5.04
C LEU A 459 -21.19 23.02 -4.54
N GLY A 460 -21.55 22.99 -3.25
CA GLY A 460 -22.48 23.95 -2.63
C GLY A 460 -22.05 25.38 -2.84
N GLN A 461 -20.77 25.71 -2.60
CA GLN A 461 -20.21 27.04 -2.83
C GLN A 461 -20.30 27.50 -4.28
N ASN A 462 -20.06 26.61 -5.24
CA ASN A 462 -20.24 26.94 -6.64
C ASN A 462 -21.72 27.21 -6.98
N LEU A 463 -22.64 26.38 -6.47
CA LEU A 463 -24.09 26.56 -6.65
C LEU A 463 -24.58 27.89 -6.11
N GLN A 464 -24.06 28.37 -4.97
CA GLN A 464 -24.38 29.67 -4.40
C GLN A 464 -24.07 30.84 -5.33
N LEU A 465 -23.15 30.69 -6.29
CA LEU A 465 -22.72 31.76 -7.19
C LEU A 465 -23.68 31.97 -8.37
N HIS A 466 -24.48 30.99 -8.76
CA HIS A 466 -25.24 31.06 -10.01
C HIS A 466 -26.59 30.36 -10.01
N ARG A 467 -26.90 29.61 -8.96
CA ARG A 467 -28.21 28.94 -8.82
C ARG A 467 -29.14 29.79 -7.95
N ASP A 468 -30.40 29.57 -8.13
CA ASP A 468 -31.42 30.25 -7.34
C ASP A 468 -31.36 29.80 -5.87
N PRO A 469 -31.65 30.69 -4.90
CA PRO A 469 -31.53 30.41 -3.46
C PRO A 469 -32.39 29.23 -3.00
N GLN A 470 -33.52 28.97 -3.64
CA GLN A 470 -34.39 27.83 -3.32
C GLN A 470 -33.69 26.50 -3.65
N PHE A 471 -33.07 26.42 -4.83
CA PHE A 471 -32.29 25.25 -5.25
C PHE A 471 -31.08 24.99 -4.33
N VAL A 472 -30.38 26.06 -3.97
CA VAL A 472 -29.21 25.96 -3.06
C VAL A 472 -29.65 25.45 -1.69
N GLN A 473 -30.74 25.95 -1.15
CA GLN A 473 -31.29 25.47 0.12
C GLN A 473 -31.69 23.99 0.06
N GLU A 474 -32.40 23.58 -0.99
CA GLU A 474 -32.81 22.19 -1.19
C GLU A 474 -31.59 21.26 -1.23
N PHE A 475 -30.55 21.66 -1.97
CA PHE A 475 -29.28 20.92 -2.03
C PHE A 475 -28.66 20.69 -0.64
N TYR A 476 -28.61 21.73 0.22
CA TYR A 476 -28.07 21.60 1.57
C TYR A 476 -28.97 20.73 2.45
N LEU A 477 -30.26 20.93 2.42
CA LEU A 477 -31.21 20.17 3.24
C LEU A 477 -31.24 18.69 2.86
N GLU A 478 -31.24 18.34 1.57
CA GLU A 478 -31.15 16.96 1.13
C GLU A 478 -29.84 16.30 1.56
N THR A 479 -28.72 17.01 1.41
CA THR A 479 -27.39 16.54 1.81
C THR A 479 -27.35 16.28 3.32
N LEU A 480 -27.82 17.21 4.12
CA LEU A 480 -27.79 17.16 5.59
C LEU A 480 -28.82 16.19 6.18
N LYS A 481 -29.90 15.89 5.47
CA LYS A 481 -30.87 14.87 5.85
C LYS A 481 -30.25 13.47 5.93
N VAL A 482 -29.35 13.19 5.00
CA VAL A 482 -28.63 11.90 4.95
C VAL A 482 -27.37 11.94 5.82
N ASN A 483 -26.64 13.06 5.82
CA ASN A 483 -25.32 13.21 6.42
C ASN A 483 -25.32 14.23 7.57
N THR A 484 -26.12 13.99 8.60
CA THR A 484 -26.31 14.90 9.75
C THR A 484 -25.02 15.25 10.50
N HIS A 485 -24.02 14.35 10.42
CA HIS A 485 -22.72 14.49 11.08
C HIS A 485 -21.69 15.31 10.27
N TRP A 486 -22.02 15.80 9.09
CA TRP A 486 -21.10 16.58 8.25
C TRP A 486 -21.00 18.03 8.70
N THR A 487 -20.07 18.29 9.60
CA THR A 487 -19.89 19.62 10.22
C THR A 487 -19.52 20.72 9.24
N LEU A 488 -18.70 20.42 8.21
CA LEU A 488 -18.32 21.40 7.19
C LEU A 488 -19.53 21.85 6.34
N ILE A 489 -20.48 20.96 6.08
CA ILE A 489 -21.68 21.30 5.31
C ILE A 489 -22.62 22.15 6.17
N TRP A 490 -22.77 21.84 7.47
CA TRP A 490 -23.50 22.69 8.40
C TRP A 490 -22.88 24.09 8.48
N GLU A 491 -21.56 24.18 8.65
CA GLU A 491 -20.84 25.46 8.70
C GLU A 491 -21.09 26.31 7.45
N ASP A 492 -20.99 25.70 6.26
CA ASP A 492 -21.17 26.38 4.97
C ASP A 492 -22.63 26.80 4.74
N TYR A 493 -23.59 25.93 5.08
CA TYR A 493 -25.03 26.23 5.00
C TYR A 493 -25.43 27.39 5.91
N ILE A 494 -25.01 27.38 7.18
CA ILE A 494 -25.28 28.47 8.13
C ILE A 494 -24.65 29.77 7.65
N ALA A 495 -23.41 29.72 7.15
CA ALA A 495 -22.73 30.87 6.60
C ALA A 495 -23.44 31.46 5.36
N TRP A 496 -23.99 30.59 4.51
CA TRP A 496 -24.78 31.00 3.35
C TRP A 496 -26.10 31.68 3.78
N LEU A 497 -26.88 31.07 4.70
CA LEU A 497 -28.13 31.66 5.22
C LEU A 497 -27.88 33.06 5.80
N ARG A 498 -26.77 33.27 6.52
CA ARG A 498 -26.38 34.60 7.05
C ARG A 498 -26.12 35.58 5.94
N ARG A 499 -25.46 35.22 4.86
CA ARG A 499 -25.18 36.08 3.69
C ARG A 499 -26.44 36.49 2.95
N GLU A 500 -27.42 35.58 2.91
CA GLU A 500 -28.75 35.84 2.34
C GLU A 500 -29.65 36.68 3.27
N GLY A 501 -29.19 37.11 4.45
CA GLY A 501 -29.95 37.89 5.42
C GLY A 501 -31.01 37.05 6.18
N ARG A 502 -31.00 35.76 6.07
CA ARG A 502 -31.97 34.80 6.66
C ARG A 502 -31.52 34.41 8.07
N ARG A 503 -31.55 35.37 8.99
CA ARG A 503 -31.00 35.18 10.35
C ARG A 503 -31.75 34.10 11.13
N ASP A 504 -33.06 34.08 11.08
CA ASP A 504 -33.87 33.12 11.85
C ASP A 504 -33.61 31.68 11.36
N ASP A 505 -33.56 31.45 10.05
CA ASP A 505 -33.22 30.15 9.49
C ASP A 505 -31.79 29.72 9.86
N ALA A 506 -30.85 30.66 9.94
CA ALA A 506 -29.47 30.39 10.35
C ALA A 506 -29.39 29.97 11.83
N ILE A 507 -30.22 30.55 12.69
CA ILE A 507 -30.34 30.18 14.11
C ILE A 507 -30.90 28.74 14.22
N ASP A 508 -31.98 28.42 13.52
CA ASP A 508 -32.61 27.10 13.53
C ASP A 508 -31.64 26.02 12.99
N ALA A 509 -30.94 26.33 11.89
CA ALA A 509 -29.92 25.45 11.34
C ALA A 509 -28.76 25.23 12.32
N SER A 510 -28.30 26.28 13.01
CA SER A 510 -27.23 26.21 14.01
C SER A 510 -27.66 25.39 15.25
N PHE A 511 -28.92 25.53 15.69
CA PHE A 511 -29.47 24.69 16.77
C PHE A 511 -29.47 23.21 16.40
N THR A 512 -29.97 22.89 15.20
CA THR A 512 -30.01 21.53 14.69
C THR A 512 -28.58 20.96 14.53
N ALA A 513 -27.66 21.74 13.98
CA ALA A 513 -26.27 21.35 13.81
C ALA A 513 -25.58 21.00 15.14
N ASN A 514 -25.76 21.84 16.18
CA ASN A 514 -25.18 21.61 17.50
C ASN A 514 -25.82 20.43 18.23
N SER A 515 -27.14 20.23 18.09
CA SER A 515 -27.84 19.08 18.71
C SER A 515 -27.37 17.74 18.11
N THR A 516 -27.06 17.72 16.82
CA THR A 516 -26.58 16.52 16.12
C THR A 516 -25.06 16.33 16.21
N ASN A 517 -24.29 17.40 16.49
CA ASN A 517 -22.83 17.39 16.55
C ASN A 517 -22.30 18.12 17.81
N PRO A 518 -22.61 17.64 19.03
CA PRO A 518 -22.32 18.37 20.28
C PRO A 518 -20.82 18.60 20.56
N ASN A 519 -19.95 17.83 19.91
CA ASN A 519 -18.49 17.90 20.08
C ASN A 519 -17.79 18.71 18.97
N ALA A 520 -18.52 19.49 18.17
CA ALA A 520 -17.96 20.29 17.07
C ALA A 520 -17.70 21.75 17.50
N PRO A 521 -16.44 22.16 17.88
CA PRO A 521 -16.16 23.47 18.45
C PRO A 521 -16.53 24.64 17.52
N ARG A 522 -16.37 24.45 16.21
CA ARG A 522 -16.68 25.51 15.22
C ARG A 522 -18.19 25.80 15.12
N LEU A 523 -19.01 24.75 15.21
CA LEU A 523 -20.46 24.92 15.24
C LEU A 523 -20.90 25.64 16.52
N GLN A 524 -20.28 25.34 17.66
CA GLN A 524 -20.54 26.03 18.93
C GLN A 524 -20.20 27.52 18.85
N ILE A 525 -19.04 27.87 18.26
CA ILE A 525 -18.64 29.26 18.03
C ILE A 525 -19.65 29.98 17.10
N GLN A 526 -20.12 29.33 16.05
CA GLN A 526 -21.13 29.91 15.16
C GLN A 526 -22.46 30.15 15.89
N TRP A 527 -22.87 29.22 16.74
CA TRP A 527 -24.05 29.35 17.60
C TRP A 527 -23.93 30.58 18.52
N GLU A 528 -22.82 30.75 19.22
CA GLU A 528 -22.57 31.88 20.11
C GLU A 528 -22.62 33.23 19.35
N LEU A 529 -22.01 33.29 18.17
CA LEU A 529 -21.99 34.46 17.30
C LEU A 529 -23.38 34.87 16.75
N LEU A 530 -24.31 33.93 16.64
CA LEU A 530 -25.68 34.20 16.18
C LEU A 530 -26.58 34.71 17.30
N HIS A 531 -26.25 34.41 18.56
CA HIS A 531 -27.02 34.85 19.73
C HIS A 531 -26.48 36.17 20.37
N GLN A 532 -25.34 36.66 19.91
CA GLN A 532 -24.85 38.01 20.16
C GLN A 532 -25.45 39.01 19.16
#